data_60c4179e31c0ca9d8a3e94dbf1521799
#
_entry.id   60c4179e31c0ca9d8a3e94dbf1521799
#
_cell.length_a   1.000
_cell.length_b   1.000
_cell.length_c   1.000
_cell.angle_alpha   90.00
_cell.angle_beta   90.00
_cell.angle_gamma   90.00
#
_symmetry.space_group_name_H-M   'P 1'
#
loop_
_entity.id
_entity.type
_entity.pdbx_description
1 polymer ?
#
loop_
_entity_poly.entity_id
_entity_poly.type
_entity_poly.pdbx_seq_one_letter_code
_entity_poly.pdbx_strand_id
1 'polypeptide(L)'
;ALRCPADDADVSSLSGGERRRVALCKLLLEAPEMLLLDEPTNHLDAETIAWLQKHLIDYKGTILIVTHDRYFLDDITGWILELDRGHGMPYEGNYSSWLEQKAKRLAQEAREDKSRQKTLERELEWMRQGQKARQAKQKARINAYNDLAGQSERDKITKAQIVIPNGPRLGSKAVSYTHLRAHET
;
A
#
# COMPACT_ATOMS: atom_id res chain seq x y z
N ALA A 1 2.37 29.98 -2.16
CA ALA A 1 3.18 29.79 -3.37
C ALA A 1 4.35 28.89 -3.04
N LEU A 2 4.68 27.98 -3.96
CA LEU A 2 5.88 27.16 -3.88
C LEU A 2 7.07 28.09 -3.73
N ARG A 3 7.81 28.02 -2.61
CA ARG A 3 9.00 28.84 -2.40
C ARG A 3 10.10 28.45 -3.41
N CYS A 4 9.92 28.93 -4.65
CA CYS A 4 10.90 28.71 -5.71
C CYS A 4 12.13 29.61 -5.48
N PRO A 5 13.31 29.17 -5.93
CA PRO A 5 14.49 30.01 -5.95
C PRO A 5 14.27 31.27 -6.80
N ALA A 6 15.19 32.22 -6.74
CA ALA A 6 15.13 33.44 -7.55
C ALA A 6 15.08 33.13 -9.05
N ASP A 7 14.38 33.95 -9.81
CA ASP A 7 14.12 33.71 -11.25
C ASP A 7 15.39 33.60 -12.12
N ASP A 8 16.50 34.18 -11.65
CA ASP A 8 17.82 34.15 -12.28
C ASP A 8 18.75 33.05 -11.76
N ALA A 9 18.26 32.21 -10.82
CA ALA A 9 19.07 31.15 -10.23
C ALA A 9 19.40 30.05 -11.24
N ASP A 10 20.69 29.68 -11.30
CA ASP A 10 21.14 28.56 -12.13
C ASP A 10 20.61 27.23 -11.56
N VAL A 11 19.88 26.48 -12.39
CA VAL A 11 19.29 25.19 -12.03
C VAL A 11 20.34 24.18 -11.56
N SER A 12 21.58 24.29 -12.05
CA SER A 12 22.69 23.41 -11.67
C SER A 12 23.11 23.60 -10.21
N SER A 13 22.95 24.83 -9.68
CA SER A 13 23.31 25.19 -8.28
C SER A 13 22.23 24.87 -7.25
N LEU A 14 21.01 24.50 -7.70
CA LEU A 14 19.89 24.24 -6.81
C LEU A 14 20.05 22.93 -6.03
N SER A 15 19.59 22.93 -4.78
CA SER A 15 19.44 21.73 -3.98
C SER A 15 18.43 20.76 -4.61
N GLY A 16 18.48 19.48 -4.24
CA GLY A 16 17.53 18.47 -4.75
C GLY A 16 16.06 18.84 -4.48
N GLY A 17 15.78 19.43 -3.33
CA GLY A 17 14.43 19.89 -2.96
C GLY A 17 13.95 21.08 -3.80
N GLU A 18 14.84 22.05 -4.07
CA GLU A 18 14.52 23.20 -4.93
C GLU A 18 14.27 22.77 -6.37
N ARG A 19 15.11 21.89 -6.91
CA ARG A 19 14.89 21.33 -8.26
C ARG A 19 13.56 20.63 -8.40
N ARG A 20 13.14 19.86 -7.38
CA ARG A 20 11.81 19.20 -7.37
C ARG A 20 10.68 20.23 -7.35
N ARG A 21 10.77 21.27 -6.52
CA ARG A 21 9.76 22.33 -6.48
C ARG A 21 9.65 23.07 -7.82
N VAL A 22 10.78 23.42 -8.44
CA VAL A 22 10.79 24.05 -9.76
C VAL A 22 10.19 23.14 -10.84
N ALA A 23 10.53 21.84 -10.83
CA ALA A 23 9.97 20.87 -11.76
C ALA A 23 8.44 20.71 -11.56
N LEU A 24 7.98 20.68 -10.31
CA LEU A 24 6.56 20.63 -10.00
C LEU A 24 5.83 21.89 -10.46
N CYS A 25 6.41 23.10 -10.20
CA CYS A 25 5.87 24.35 -10.71
C CYS A 25 5.71 24.33 -12.23
N LYS A 26 6.77 23.94 -12.94
CA LYS A 26 6.74 23.85 -14.40
C LYS A 26 5.62 22.94 -14.89
N LEU A 27 5.53 21.73 -14.33
CA LEU A 27 4.52 20.75 -14.67
C LEU A 27 3.08 21.29 -14.45
N LEU A 28 2.85 21.95 -13.33
CA LEU A 28 1.52 22.51 -13.01
C LEU A 28 1.17 23.71 -13.91
N LEU A 29 2.15 24.51 -14.32
CA LEU A 29 1.94 25.62 -15.26
C LEU A 29 1.66 25.15 -16.69
N GLU A 30 2.23 24.01 -17.11
CA GLU A 30 1.95 23.39 -18.40
C GLU A 30 0.53 22.85 -18.50
N ALA A 31 -0.12 22.59 -17.35
CA ALA A 31 -1.49 22.12 -17.21
C ALA A 31 -1.85 20.98 -18.20
N PRO A 32 -1.10 19.85 -18.21
CA PRO A 32 -1.37 18.73 -19.12
C PRO A 32 -2.71 18.07 -18.80
N GLU A 33 -3.28 17.35 -19.76
CA GLU A 33 -4.54 16.63 -19.56
C GLU A 33 -4.47 15.53 -18.48
N MET A 34 -3.25 15.00 -18.23
CA MET A 34 -2.99 13.98 -17.20
C MET A 34 -1.71 14.29 -16.43
N LEU A 35 -1.83 14.30 -15.11
CA LEU A 35 -0.71 14.42 -14.16
C LEU A 35 -0.40 13.06 -13.54
N LEU A 36 0.87 12.66 -13.57
CA LEU A 36 1.39 11.51 -12.83
C LEU A 36 2.32 12.02 -11.75
N LEU A 37 1.95 11.85 -10.48
CA LEU A 37 2.69 12.37 -9.34
C LEU A 37 3.11 11.21 -8.44
N ASP A 38 4.43 11.07 -8.25
CA ASP A 38 5.02 10.09 -7.34
C ASP A 38 5.61 10.79 -6.13
N GLU A 39 5.04 10.52 -4.94
CA GLU A 39 5.38 11.12 -3.67
C GLU A 39 5.53 12.66 -3.73
N PRO A 40 4.50 13.39 -4.19
CA PRO A 40 4.60 14.83 -4.44
C PRO A 40 4.77 15.66 -3.17
N THR A 41 4.41 15.14 -2.00
CA THR A 41 4.52 15.83 -0.70
C THR A 41 5.92 15.70 -0.08
N ASN A 42 6.76 14.79 -0.58
CA ASN A 42 8.10 14.58 -0.03
C ASN A 42 8.98 15.83 -0.16
N HIS A 43 9.60 16.21 0.95
CA HIS A 43 10.47 17.39 1.08
C HIS A 43 9.77 18.75 0.90
N LEU A 44 8.44 18.78 1.01
CA LEU A 44 7.68 20.02 1.05
C LEU A 44 7.34 20.38 2.51
N ASP A 45 7.29 21.68 2.80
CA ASP A 45 6.77 22.18 4.07
C ASP A 45 5.23 22.19 4.07
N ALA A 46 4.63 22.29 5.25
CA ALA A 46 3.18 22.21 5.41
C ALA A 46 2.42 23.30 4.60
N GLU A 47 2.98 24.48 4.47
CA GLU A 47 2.39 25.59 3.69
C GLU A 47 2.35 25.24 2.20
N THR A 48 3.44 24.68 1.70
CA THR A 48 3.55 24.23 0.30
C THR A 48 2.62 23.05 0.01
N ILE A 49 2.47 22.10 0.96
CA ILE A 49 1.53 20.98 0.83
C ILE A 49 0.10 21.50 0.74
N ALA A 50 -0.31 22.40 1.64
CA ALA A 50 -1.66 22.99 1.62
C ALA A 50 -1.94 23.75 0.31
N TRP A 51 -0.95 24.47 -0.22
CA TRP A 51 -1.07 25.12 -1.51
C TRP A 51 -1.23 24.10 -2.66
N LEU A 52 -0.43 23.02 -2.65
CA LEU A 52 -0.50 21.95 -3.65
C LEU A 52 -1.87 21.25 -3.61
N GLN A 53 -2.38 20.91 -2.42
CA GLN A 53 -3.72 20.34 -2.24
C GLN A 53 -4.78 21.19 -2.93
N LYS A 54 -4.80 22.48 -2.61
CA LYS A 54 -5.76 23.40 -3.22
C LYS A 54 -5.66 23.46 -4.74
N HIS A 55 -4.43 23.48 -5.27
CA HIS A 55 -4.20 23.51 -6.71
C HIS A 55 -4.68 22.22 -7.39
N LEU A 56 -4.45 21.05 -6.78
CA LEU A 56 -4.88 19.76 -7.34
C LEU A 56 -6.39 19.55 -7.26
N ILE A 57 -7.07 20.08 -6.23
CA ILE A 57 -8.55 20.05 -6.13
C ILE A 57 -9.18 20.83 -7.29
N ASP A 58 -8.59 21.98 -7.65
CA ASP A 58 -9.09 22.86 -8.72
C ASP A 58 -8.65 22.39 -10.13
N TYR A 59 -7.80 21.36 -10.22
CA TYR A 59 -7.22 20.89 -11.48
C TYR A 59 -8.27 20.26 -12.39
N LYS A 60 -8.25 20.63 -13.69
CA LYS A 60 -9.27 20.20 -14.66
C LYS A 60 -8.96 18.84 -15.31
N GLY A 61 -7.70 18.41 -15.30
CA GLY A 61 -7.26 17.16 -15.90
C GLY A 61 -7.39 15.96 -14.98
N THR A 62 -6.96 14.82 -15.46
CA THR A 62 -6.87 13.58 -14.66
C THR A 62 -5.59 13.59 -13.83
N ILE A 63 -5.68 13.24 -12.57
CA ILE A 63 -4.53 13.15 -11.67
C ILE A 63 -4.40 11.71 -11.18
N LEU A 64 -3.22 11.12 -11.37
CA LEU A 64 -2.84 9.84 -10.75
C LEU A 64 -1.70 10.10 -9.78
N ILE A 65 -1.92 9.77 -8.51
CA ILE A 65 -0.97 10.03 -7.41
C ILE A 65 -0.59 8.72 -6.74
N VAL A 66 0.71 8.57 -6.49
CA VAL A 66 1.25 7.54 -5.59
C VAL A 66 1.84 8.26 -4.39
N THR A 67 1.35 7.98 -3.18
CA THR A 67 1.87 8.58 -1.94
C THR A 67 1.52 7.78 -0.71
N HIS A 68 2.30 7.96 0.36
CA HIS A 68 2.04 7.42 1.69
C HIS A 68 1.37 8.43 2.63
N ASP A 69 1.18 9.66 2.19
CA ASP A 69 0.54 10.72 2.97
C ASP A 69 -1.00 10.56 2.96
N ARG A 70 -1.52 10.00 4.05
CA ARG A 70 -2.95 9.67 4.20
C ARG A 70 -3.82 10.91 4.27
N TYR A 71 -3.34 11.98 4.92
CA TYR A 71 -4.08 13.23 5.04
C TYR A 71 -4.20 13.92 3.69
N PHE A 72 -3.09 13.92 2.95
CA PHE A 72 -3.09 14.44 1.59
C PHE A 72 -4.08 13.70 0.69
N LEU A 73 -4.11 12.35 0.74
CA LEU A 73 -5.07 11.55 -0.02
C LEU A 73 -6.51 11.80 0.40
N ASP A 74 -6.77 11.96 1.70
CA ASP A 74 -8.14 12.13 2.20
C ASP A 74 -8.81 13.41 1.69
N ASP A 75 -8.01 14.46 1.48
CA ASP A 75 -8.49 15.76 1.04
C ASP A 75 -8.69 15.88 -0.48
N ILE A 76 -7.89 15.16 -1.28
CA ILE A 76 -7.82 15.39 -2.73
C ILE A 76 -8.38 14.26 -3.59
N THR A 77 -8.55 13.04 -3.04
CA THR A 77 -8.94 11.89 -3.86
C THR A 77 -10.44 11.68 -3.90
N GLY A 78 -10.97 11.42 -5.11
CA GLY A 78 -12.33 10.89 -5.31
C GLY A 78 -12.34 9.40 -5.61
N TRP A 79 -11.19 8.81 -5.92
CA TRP A 79 -11.01 7.40 -6.20
C TRP A 79 -9.67 6.89 -5.68
N ILE A 80 -9.65 5.66 -5.18
CA ILE A 80 -8.42 4.97 -4.77
C ILE A 80 -8.32 3.65 -5.51
N LEU A 81 -7.18 3.39 -6.13
CA LEU A 81 -6.84 2.11 -6.73
C LEU A 81 -5.92 1.33 -5.79
N GLU A 82 -6.48 0.30 -5.17
CA GLU A 82 -5.68 -0.63 -4.35
C GLU A 82 -5.09 -1.73 -5.25
N LEU A 83 -3.79 -1.94 -5.14
CA LEU A 83 -3.12 -3.08 -5.77
C LEU A 83 -2.92 -4.17 -4.73
N ASP A 84 -3.65 -5.27 -4.86
CA ASP A 84 -3.58 -6.40 -3.94
C ASP A 84 -3.49 -7.71 -4.73
N ARG A 85 -2.52 -8.55 -4.38
CA ARG A 85 -2.30 -9.88 -4.99
C ARG A 85 -2.28 -9.89 -6.52
N GLY A 86 -1.72 -8.84 -7.13
CA GLY A 86 -1.63 -8.69 -8.58
C GLY A 86 -2.91 -8.19 -9.26
N HIS A 87 -3.92 -7.84 -8.50
CA HIS A 87 -5.18 -7.27 -8.99
C HIS A 87 -5.32 -5.82 -8.58
N GLY A 88 -5.84 -4.97 -9.47
CA GLY A 88 -6.22 -3.60 -9.18
C GLY A 88 -7.68 -3.53 -8.77
N MET A 89 -7.97 -3.00 -7.59
CA MET A 89 -9.33 -2.82 -7.08
C MET A 89 -9.62 -1.34 -6.92
N PRO A 90 -10.55 -0.77 -7.72
CA PRO A 90 -10.96 0.61 -7.59
C PRO A 90 -11.98 0.76 -6.46
N TYR A 91 -11.82 1.81 -5.67
CA TYR A 91 -12.73 2.24 -4.62
C TYR A 91 -13.13 3.68 -4.86
N GLU A 92 -14.41 3.96 -4.83
CA GLU A 92 -14.93 5.31 -4.87
C GLU A 92 -14.85 5.96 -3.50
N GLY A 93 -14.39 7.20 -3.47
CA GLY A 93 -14.22 8.01 -2.27
C GLY A 93 -12.77 8.30 -1.91
N ASN A 94 -12.59 8.91 -0.74
CA ASN A 94 -11.31 9.30 -0.18
C ASN A 94 -10.64 8.16 0.62
N TYR A 95 -9.50 8.45 1.25
CA TYR A 95 -8.74 7.44 2.02
C TYR A 95 -9.55 6.86 3.20
N SER A 96 -10.30 7.69 3.92
CA SER A 96 -11.16 7.25 5.03
C SER A 96 -12.26 6.29 4.54
N SER A 97 -12.91 6.62 3.44
CA SER A 97 -13.93 5.78 2.80
C SER A 97 -13.34 4.44 2.32
N TRP A 98 -12.17 4.47 1.69
CA TRP A 98 -11.45 3.26 1.30
C TRP A 98 -11.14 2.35 2.48
N LEU A 99 -10.69 2.92 3.61
CA LEU A 99 -10.36 2.15 4.81
C LEU A 99 -11.58 1.39 5.36
N GLU A 100 -12.77 2.04 5.38
CA GLU A 100 -14.00 1.40 5.78
C GLU A 100 -14.44 0.28 4.83
N GLN A 101 -14.37 0.54 3.52
CA GLN A 101 -14.72 -0.45 2.48
C GLN A 101 -13.78 -1.65 2.54
N LYS A 102 -12.48 -1.41 2.73
CA LYS A 102 -11.47 -2.45 2.91
C LYS A 102 -11.73 -3.29 4.16
N ALA A 103 -12.07 -2.66 5.29
CA ALA A 103 -12.40 -3.39 6.51
C ALA A 103 -13.62 -4.30 6.33
N LYS A 104 -14.66 -3.83 5.65
CA LYS A 104 -15.86 -4.64 5.32
C LYS A 104 -15.49 -5.82 4.41
N ARG A 105 -14.69 -5.60 3.36
CA ARG A 105 -14.23 -6.65 2.46
C ARG A 105 -13.44 -7.73 3.21
N LEU A 106 -12.46 -7.34 4.02
CA LEU A 106 -11.65 -8.28 4.80
C LEU A 106 -12.49 -9.09 5.81
N ALA A 107 -13.48 -8.45 6.42
CA ALA A 107 -14.40 -9.15 7.33
C ALA A 107 -15.28 -10.18 6.59
N GLN A 108 -15.68 -9.89 5.35
CA GLN A 108 -16.43 -10.81 4.50
C GLN A 108 -15.54 -11.96 4.05
N GLU A 109 -14.34 -11.70 3.52
CA GLU A 109 -13.36 -12.72 3.14
C GLU A 109 -13.08 -13.68 4.30
N ALA A 110 -12.87 -13.15 5.52
CA ALA A 110 -12.64 -13.98 6.72
C ALA A 110 -13.83 -14.88 7.07
N ARG A 111 -15.08 -14.42 6.86
CA ARG A 111 -16.28 -15.25 7.06
C ARG A 111 -16.39 -16.35 6.02
N GLU A 112 -16.12 -16.05 4.77
CA GLU A 112 -16.12 -17.00 3.65
C GLU A 112 -15.06 -18.07 3.84
N ASP A 113 -13.84 -17.70 4.24
CA ASP A 113 -12.76 -18.62 4.54
C ASP A 113 -13.11 -19.55 5.71
N LYS A 114 -13.70 -19.02 6.78
CA LYS A 114 -14.15 -19.83 7.90
C LYS A 114 -15.25 -20.81 7.51
N SER A 115 -16.16 -20.40 6.62
CA SER A 115 -17.21 -21.27 6.07
C SER A 115 -16.62 -22.37 5.20
N ARG A 116 -15.65 -22.01 4.34
CA ARG A 116 -14.91 -22.93 3.47
C ARG A 116 -14.14 -23.97 4.31
N GLN A 117 -13.44 -23.54 5.35
CA GLN A 117 -12.73 -24.45 6.28
C GLN A 117 -13.67 -25.45 6.95
N LYS A 118 -14.82 -25.00 7.47
CA LYS A 118 -15.82 -25.89 8.06
C LYS A 118 -16.38 -26.92 7.06
N THR A 119 -16.48 -26.53 5.78
CA THR A 119 -16.93 -27.43 4.74
C THR A 119 -15.84 -28.48 4.43
N LEU A 120 -14.59 -28.05 4.33
CA LEU A 120 -13.45 -28.95 4.15
C LEU A 120 -13.31 -29.95 5.31
N GLU A 121 -13.44 -29.50 6.55
CA GLU A 121 -13.40 -30.38 7.74
C GLU A 121 -14.51 -31.43 7.69
N ARG A 122 -15.74 -31.03 7.33
CA ARG A 122 -16.87 -31.98 7.18
C ARG A 122 -16.63 -32.99 6.08
N GLU A 123 -16.08 -32.58 4.95
CA GLU A 123 -15.77 -33.48 3.84
C GLU A 123 -14.63 -34.43 4.21
N LEU A 124 -13.63 -33.95 4.95
CA LEU A 124 -12.53 -34.76 5.48
C LEU A 124 -13.04 -35.83 6.46
N GLU A 125 -13.91 -35.44 7.39
CA GLU A 125 -14.50 -36.36 8.37
C GLU A 125 -15.35 -37.42 7.66
N TRP A 126 -16.16 -37.01 6.69
CA TRP A 126 -16.94 -37.95 5.86
C TRP A 126 -16.03 -38.92 5.08
N MET A 127 -14.94 -38.48 4.51
CA MET A 127 -13.99 -39.36 3.83
C MET A 127 -13.31 -40.36 4.77
N ARG A 128 -13.04 -39.99 6.01
CA ARG A 128 -12.51 -40.90 7.06
C ARG A 128 -13.52 -41.96 7.51
N GLN A 129 -14.80 -41.62 7.54
CA GLN A 129 -15.85 -42.53 7.97
C GLN A 129 -16.33 -43.50 6.86
N GLY A 130 -16.06 -43.22 5.60
CA GLY A 130 -16.73 -43.86 4.45
C GLY A 130 -15.95 -44.93 3.71
N GLN A 131 -15.38 -45.97 4.38
CA GLN A 131 -14.64 -47.04 3.66
C GLN A 131 -15.50 -48.13 2.97
N LYS A 132 -16.81 -48.12 3.02
CA LYS A 132 -17.58 -49.30 2.60
C LYS A 132 -18.68 -49.17 1.52
N ALA A 133 -18.95 -48.00 0.92
CA ALA A 133 -19.96 -47.95 -0.14
C ALA A 133 -19.82 -46.81 -1.13
N ARG A 134 -19.65 -47.15 -2.44
CA ARG A 134 -19.89 -46.33 -3.65
C ARG A 134 -18.68 -45.62 -4.27
N GLN A 135 -17.89 -46.35 -5.05
CA GLN A 135 -16.66 -45.88 -5.73
C GLN A 135 -16.84 -44.71 -6.73
N ALA A 136 -17.94 -44.59 -7.47
CA ALA A 136 -18.09 -43.52 -8.48
C ALA A 136 -18.45 -42.16 -7.90
N LYS A 137 -19.34 -42.09 -6.91
CA LYS A 137 -19.69 -40.83 -6.20
C LYS A 137 -18.55 -40.32 -5.33
N GLN A 138 -17.68 -41.24 -4.89
CA GLN A 138 -16.51 -40.92 -4.08
C GLN A 138 -15.45 -40.15 -4.88
N LYS A 139 -15.21 -40.52 -6.15
CA LYS A 139 -14.22 -39.87 -7.01
C LYS A 139 -14.58 -38.42 -7.34
N ALA A 140 -15.84 -38.14 -7.65
CA ALA A 140 -16.31 -36.77 -7.90
C ALA A 140 -16.18 -35.88 -6.65
N ARG A 141 -16.45 -36.45 -5.46
CA ARG A 141 -16.37 -35.72 -4.19
C ARG A 141 -14.93 -35.48 -3.73
N ILE A 142 -14.02 -36.43 -3.98
CA ILE A 142 -12.58 -36.25 -3.79
C ILE A 142 -12.03 -35.17 -4.70
N ASN A 143 -12.43 -35.13 -5.96
CA ASN A 143 -12.02 -34.07 -6.87
C ASN A 143 -12.50 -32.69 -6.41
N ALA A 144 -13.78 -32.59 -5.99
CA ALA A 144 -14.34 -31.34 -5.44
C ALA A 144 -13.60 -30.89 -4.15
N TYR A 145 -13.20 -31.82 -3.30
CA TYR A 145 -12.37 -31.54 -2.12
C TYR A 145 -10.99 -31.01 -2.51
N ASN A 146 -10.32 -31.67 -3.47
CA ASN A 146 -9.01 -31.26 -3.93
C ASN A 146 -9.05 -29.85 -4.60
N ASP A 147 -10.09 -29.55 -5.34
CA ASP A 147 -10.29 -28.24 -5.95
C ASP A 147 -10.50 -27.15 -4.89
N LEU A 148 -11.34 -27.42 -3.88
CA LEU A 148 -11.57 -26.52 -2.74
C LEU A 148 -10.28 -26.31 -1.89
N ALA A 149 -9.54 -27.38 -1.63
CA ALA A 149 -8.27 -27.33 -0.89
C ALA A 149 -7.22 -26.51 -1.67
N GLY A 150 -7.11 -26.74 -2.98
CA GLY A 150 -6.19 -26.01 -3.86
C GLY A 150 -6.51 -24.50 -3.98
N GLN A 151 -7.77 -24.11 -3.90
CA GLN A 151 -8.18 -22.70 -3.83
C GLN A 151 -7.81 -22.07 -2.48
N SER A 152 -8.01 -22.79 -1.37
CA SER A 152 -7.69 -22.31 -0.02
C SER A 152 -6.18 -22.05 0.20
N GLU A 153 -5.29 -22.79 -0.49
CA GLU A 153 -3.86 -22.57 -0.40
C GLU A 153 -3.40 -21.34 -1.20
N ARG A 154 -4.04 -21.05 -2.34
CA ARG A 154 -3.71 -19.88 -3.17
C ARG A 154 -4.09 -18.56 -2.51
N ASP A 155 -5.12 -18.56 -1.67
CA ASP A 155 -5.67 -17.36 -1.03
C ASP A 155 -4.98 -17.01 0.31
N LYS A 156 -4.12 -17.87 0.85
CA LYS A 156 -3.41 -17.58 2.10
C LYS A 156 -2.39 -16.45 1.88
N ILE A 157 -2.68 -15.31 2.46
CA ILE A 157 -1.69 -14.24 2.63
C ILE A 157 -0.62 -14.78 3.59
N THR A 158 0.50 -15.22 3.06
CA THR A 158 1.69 -15.45 3.87
C THR A 158 2.13 -14.08 4.38
N LYS A 159 1.89 -13.81 5.67
CA LYS A 159 2.55 -12.67 6.32
C LYS A 159 4.04 -12.91 6.11
N ALA A 160 4.70 -12.04 5.36
CA ALA A 160 6.14 -12.08 5.22
C ALA A 160 6.74 -11.94 6.63
N GLN A 161 7.16 -13.05 7.22
CA GLN A 161 7.96 -13.02 8.43
C GLN A 161 9.37 -12.61 7.98
N ILE A 162 9.71 -11.36 8.23
CA ILE A 162 11.09 -10.90 8.12
C ILE A 162 11.82 -11.55 9.29
N VAL A 163 12.43 -12.70 9.05
CA VAL A 163 13.36 -13.33 9.99
C VAL A 163 14.70 -12.63 9.79
N ILE A 164 15.02 -11.70 10.67
CA ILE A 164 16.37 -11.11 10.74
C ILE A 164 17.21 -12.13 11.52
N PRO A 165 18.15 -12.85 10.86
CA PRO A 165 19.03 -13.75 11.58
C PRO A 165 19.88 -12.92 12.57
N ASN A 166 20.01 -13.40 13.79
CA ASN A 166 20.89 -12.77 14.75
C ASN A 166 22.29 -12.66 14.13
N GLY A 167 22.77 -11.42 13.98
CA GLY A 167 24.13 -11.16 13.55
C GLY A 167 25.15 -11.80 14.48
N PRO A 168 26.39 -12.00 14.05
CA PRO A 168 27.45 -12.51 14.92
C PRO A 168 27.55 -11.59 16.15
N ARG A 169 27.72 -12.21 17.33
CA ARG A 169 27.81 -11.52 18.61
C ARG A 169 28.85 -10.41 18.53
N LEU A 170 28.41 -9.16 18.47
CA LEU A 170 29.30 -8.02 18.68
C LEU A 170 29.87 -8.15 20.09
N GLY A 171 31.20 -8.11 20.20
CA GLY A 171 31.95 -8.40 21.40
C GLY A 171 31.40 -7.76 22.69
N SER A 172 31.77 -8.29 23.84
CA SER A 172 31.24 -7.96 25.15
C SER A 172 31.55 -6.51 25.67
N LYS A 173 32.13 -5.64 24.87
CA LYS A 173 32.40 -4.24 25.22
C LYS A 173 31.45 -3.31 24.44
N ALA A 174 30.38 -2.89 25.08
CA ALA A 174 29.59 -1.75 24.65
C ALA A 174 30.31 -0.46 25.06
N VAL A 175 30.75 0.35 24.09
CA VAL A 175 31.26 1.69 24.37
C VAL A 175 30.05 2.65 24.40
N SER A 176 29.70 3.12 25.59
CA SER A 176 28.69 4.15 25.77
C SER A 176 29.34 5.52 25.54
N TYR A 177 28.98 6.20 24.47
CA TYR A 177 29.34 7.60 24.25
C TYR A 177 28.36 8.51 25.01
N THR A 178 28.69 8.92 26.20
CA THR A 178 27.86 9.82 27.01
C THR A 178 28.21 11.30 26.86
N HIS A 179 29.16 11.68 25.99
CA HIS A 179 29.57 13.07 25.80
C HIS A 179 29.86 13.37 24.33
N LEU A 180 28.86 13.87 23.62
CA LEU A 180 29.05 14.74 22.45
C LEU A 180 29.03 16.19 22.97
N ARG A 181 30.18 16.77 23.22
CA ARG A 181 30.29 18.22 23.32
C ARG A 181 30.20 18.80 21.93
N ALA A 182 29.12 19.56 21.64
CA ALA A 182 29.11 20.47 20.53
C ALA A 182 30.24 21.50 20.73
N HIS A 183 31.21 21.48 19.81
CA HIS A 183 32.10 22.62 19.65
C HIS A 183 31.37 23.66 18.81
N GLU A 184 30.91 24.72 19.45
CA GLU A 184 30.61 25.99 18.81
C GLU A 184 31.93 26.60 18.31
N THR A 185 32.00 26.82 17.01
CA THR A 185 32.83 27.87 16.40
C THR A 185 32.04 28.54 15.28
#